data_7b747f79149ef6f167576ffc2212020d
#
_entry.id   7b747f79149ef6f167576ffc2212020d
#
_cell.length_a   1.000
_cell.length_b   1.000
_cell.length_c   1.000
_cell.angle_alpha   90.00
_cell.angle_beta   90.00
_cell.angle_gamma   90.00
#
_symmetry.space_group_name_H-M   'P 1'
#
loop_
_entity.id
_entity.type
_entity.pdbx_description
1 polymer ?
#
loop_
_entity_poly.entity_id
_entity_poly.type
_entity_poly.pdbx_seq_one_letter_code
_entity_poly.pdbx_strand_id
1 'polypeptide(L)'
;KEKVSNKKITVSTWQSQYKFPKDYFKQFGCLIVDEAHLATANSLKGIAEKMTICKYKFGLTGTLSESKTHKYVLEGMFGPVYTIVTTKQLMQSKRAANLEIYCVVIKYPKSDRKAVKGMLYKDEVEFLISHAKRYKIIRDLALRVSGNSLLLFNRVEKHGIPLFKVIKTKNKEKTLHLIHGKVDGELREEIRKTIETEDNALLLASYGTLSTGTNIRKLFNIIFSEP
;
A
#
# COMPACT_ATOMS: atom_id res chain seq x y z
N LYS A 1 14.80 -16.30 14.07
CA LYS A 1 13.52 -16.69 13.41
C LYS A 1 13.71 -18.08 12.84
N GLU A 2 12.89 -19.01 13.24
CA GLU A 2 12.89 -20.40 12.80
C GLU A 2 12.54 -20.46 11.31
N LYS A 3 13.41 -21.03 10.47
CA LYS A 3 13.19 -21.14 9.01
C LYS A 3 12.42 -22.39 8.62
N VAL A 4 12.42 -23.39 9.46
CA VAL A 4 11.75 -24.69 9.27
C VAL A 4 10.89 -24.97 10.51
N SER A 5 9.67 -25.41 10.32
CA SER A 5 8.73 -25.67 11.41
C SER A 5 8.03 -27.02 11.18
N ASN A 6 7.94 -27.82 12.23
CA ASN A 6 7.16 -29.07 12.24
C ASN A 6 5.75 -28.87 12.85
N LYS A 7 5.29 -27.62 12.94
CA LYS A 7 3.95 -27.31 13.45
C LYS A 7 2.88 -27.63 12.42
N LYS A 8 1.66 -27.91 12.88
CA LYS A 8 0.49 -28.16 12.03
C LYS A 8 0.17 -27.00 11.08
N ILE A 9 0.48 -25.76 11.49
CA ILE A 9 0.29 -24.54 10.71
C ILE A 9 1.62 -23.80 10.67
N THR A 10 2.10 -23.49 9.47
CA THR A 10 3.29 -22.68 9.24
C THR A 10 2.89 -21.41 8.50
N VAL A 11 3.17 -20.24 9.08
CA VAL A 11 2.98 -18.92 8.44
C VAL A 11 4.34 -18.38 8.06
N SER A 12 4.50 -18.01 6.80
CA SER A 12 5.79 -17.52 6.28
C SER A 12 5.59 -16.62 5.07
N THR A 13 6.61 -15.83 4.74
CA THR A 13 6.65 -15.11 3.48
C THR A 13 7.13 -16.03 2.36
N TRP A 14 6.57 -15.88 1.16
CA TRP A 14 6.97 -16.66 0.00
C TRP A 14 8.44 -16.43 -0.38
N GLN A 15 9.00 -15.23 -0.13
CA GLN A 15 10.41 -14.93 -0.32
C GLN A 15 11.34 -15.80 0.52
N SER A 16 10.88 -16.19 1.71
CA SER A 16 11.64 -17.07 2.61
C SER A 16 11.53 -18.54 2.21
N GLN A 17 10.41 -18.93 1.61
CA GLN A 17 10.10 -20.35 1.33
C GLN A 17 10.53 -20.84 -0.05
N TYR A 18 10.54 -19.96 -1.07
CA TYR A 18 10.75 -20.43 -2.46
C TYR A 18 12.10 -21.16 -2.70
N LYS A 19 13.09 -20.90 -1.85
CA LYS A 19 14.44 -21.52 -1.92
C LYS A 19 14.47 -22.95 -1.40
N PHE A 20 13.47 -23.39 -0.63
CA PHE A 20 13.46 -24.76 -0.11
C PHE A 20 13.27 -25.79 -1.23
N PRO A 21 13.87 -27.00 -1.07
CA PRO A 21 13.73 -28.08 -2.04
C PRO A 21 12.29 -28.62 -2.06
N LYS A 22 11.93 -29.31 -3.15
CA LYS A 22 10.60 -29.89 -3.36
C LYS A 22 10.17 -30.81 -2.21
N ASP A 23 11.10 -31.57 -1.64
CA ASP A 23 10.82 -32.52 -0.55
C ASP A 23 10.35 -31.84 0.73
N TYR A 24 10.81 -30.62 1.00
CA TYR A 24 10.31 -29.81 2.13
C TYR A 24 8.80 -29.60 2.06
N PHE A 25 8.27 -29.43 0.87
CA PHE A 25 6.85 -29.13 0.67
C PHE A 25 5.94 -30.35 0.73
N LYS A 26 6.48 -31.58 0.74
CA LYS A 26 5.68 -32.82 0.85
C LYS A 26 4.92 -32.95 2.16
N GLN A 27 5.35 -32.25 3.21
CA GLN A 27 4.67 -32.26 4.51
C GLN A 27 3.35 -31.48 4.56
N PHE A 28 3.08 -30.62 3.55
CA PHE A 28 1.93 -29.73 3.54
C PHE A 28 0.79 -30.27 2.68
N GLY A 29 -0.36 -30.51 3.30
CA GLY A 29 -1.58 -30.92 2.58
C GLY A 29 -2.45 -29.76 2.10
N CYS A 30 -2.22 -28.54 2.62
CA CYS A 30 -2.97 -27.35 2.25
C CYS A 30 -2.03 -26.16 2.08
N LEU A 31 -2.27 -25.35 1.06
CA LEU A 31 -1.63 -24.06 0.79
C LEU A 31 -2.70 -22.98 0.78
N ILE A 32 -2.54 -21.95 1.61
CA ILE A 32 -3.35 -20.74 1.58
C ILE A 32 -2.41 -19.57 1.28
N VAL A 33 -2.70 -18.84 0.22
CA VAL A 33 -1.91 -17.67 -0.22
C VAL A 33 -2.77 -16.43 -0.06
N ASP A 34 -2.34 -15.52 0.79
CA ASP A 34 -2.89 -14.17 0.87
C ASP A 34 -2.26 -13.27 -0.21
N GLU A 35 -3.00 -12.27 -0.67
CA GLU A 35 -2.62 -11.41 -1.81
C GLU A 35 -2.22 -12.22 -3.05
N ALA A 36 -3.02 -13.24 -3.38
CA ALA A 36 -2.74 -14.19 -4.45
C ALA A 36 -2.58 -13.53 -5.84
N HIS A 37 -3.04 -12.27 -6.03
CA HIS A 37 -2.77 -11.51 -7.24
C HIS A 37 -1.27 -11.27 -7.49
N LEU A 38 -0.41 -11.40 -6.47
CA LEU A 38 1.05 -11.35 -6.61
C LEU A 38 1.65 -12.67 -7.12
N ALA A 39 0.85 -13.71 -7.32
CA ALA A 39 1.32 -15.05 -7.70
C ALA A 39 1.90 -15.17 -9.14
N THR A 40 1.90 -14.09 -9.90
CA THR A 40 2.67 -13.98 -11.13
C THR A 40 4.19 -13.92 -10.90
N ALA A 41 4.63 -13.59 -9.67
CA ALA A 41 6.03 -13.66 -9.32
C ALA A 41 6.55 -15.10 -9.40
N ASN A 42 7.65 -15.31 -10.12
CA ASN A 42 8.26 -16.62 -10.35
C ASN A 42 8.48 -17.44 -9.07
N SER A 43 8.77 -16.78 -7.96
CA SER A 43 9.01 -17.43 -6.68
C SER A 43 7.74 -18.04 -6.07
N LEU A 44 6.59 -17.37 -6.14
CA LEU A 44 5.34 -17.90 -5.60
C LEU A 44 4.80 -19.03 -6.51
N LYS A 45 4.89 -18.85 -7.83
CA LYS A 45 4.61 -19.90 -8.79
C LYS A 45 5.48 -21.13 -8.53
N GLY A 46 6.81 -20.95 -8.35
CA GLY A 46 7.73 -22.04 -8.04
C GLY A 46 7.42 -22.79 -6.73
N ILE A 47 6.86 -22.13 -5.71
CA ILE A 47 6.36 -22.81 -4.50
C ILE A 47 5.16 -23.70 -4.84
N ALA A 48 4.16 -23.18 -5.55
CA ALA A 48 2.96 -23.91 -5.89
C ALA A 48 3.26 -25.14 -6.78
N GLU A 49 4.26 -25.04 -7.68
CA GLU A 49 4.75 -26.15 -8.52
C GLU A 49 5.50 -27.21 -7.70
N LYS A 50 6.24 -26.81 -6.66
CA LYS A 50 6.91 -27.76 -5.74
C LYS A 50 5.94 -28.54 -4.85
N MET A 51 4.75 -27.99 -4.60
CA MET A 51 3.72 -28.59 -3.74
C MET A 51 2.86 -29.62 -4.52
N THR A 52 3.49 -30.65 -5.04
CA THR A 52 2.86 -31.64 -5.94
C THR A 52 1.86 -32.55 -5.28
N ILE A 53 1.99 -32.82 -4.00
CA ILE A 53 1.04 -33.66 -3.23
C ILE A 53 0.05 -32.84 -2.39
N CYS A 54 0.16 -31.51 -2.43
CA CYS A 54 -0.76 -30.62 -1.74
C CYS A 54 -2.14 -30.70 -2.39
N LYS A 55 -3.11 -31.25 -1.68
CA LYS A 55 -4.46 -31.48 -2.20
C LYS A 55 -5.28 -30.19 -2.28
N TYR A 56 -5.06 -29.28 -1.36
CA TYR A 56 -5.86 -28.06 -1.25
C TYR A 56 -4.99 -26.82 -1.46
N LYS A 57 -5.34 -26.00 -2.45
CA LYS A 57 -4.63 -24.75 -2.75
C LYS A 57 -5.64 -23.63 -2.87
N PHE A 58 -5.55 -22.63 -2.00
CA PHE A 58 -6.44 -21.49 -1.98
C PHE A 58 -5.65 -20.20 -2.17
N GLY A 59 -6.08 -19.38 -3.12
CA GLY A 59 -5.59 -18.00 -3.30
C GLY A 59 -6.67 -17.02 -2.85
N LEU A 60 -6.33 -16.13 -1.95
CA LEU A 60 -7.21 -15.08 -1.44
C LEU A 60 -6.70 -13.73 -1.97
N THR A 61 -7.59 -12.88 -2.46
CA THR A 61 -7.22 -11.51 -2.88
C THR A 61 -8.43 -10.59 -2.85
N GLY A 62 -8.23 -9.35 -2.44
CA GLY A 62 -9.23 -8.29 -2.53
C GLY A 62 -9.27 -7.61 -3.91
N THR A 63 -8.22 -7.79 -4.72
CA THR A 63 -8.07 -7.15 -6.03
C THR A 63 -7.58 -8.16 -7.05
N LEU A 64 -8.28 -8.26 -8.16
CA LEU A 64 -7.87 -9.11 -9.28
C LEU A 64 -7.57 -8.22 -10.48
N SER A 65 -6.43 -8.47 -11.15
CA SER A 65 -6.11 -7.78 -12.39
C SER A 65 -7.09 -8.17 -13.50
N GLU A 66 -7.51 -7.21 -14.31
CA GLU A 66 -8.36 -7.46 -15.49
C GLU A 66 -7.62 -8.22 -16.62
N SER A 67 -6.30 -8.39 -16.51
CA SER A 67 -5.51 -9.14 -17.48
C SER A 67 -5.91 -10.60 -17.53
N LYS A 68 -6.36 -11.08 -18.69
CA LYS A 68 -6.72 -12.49 -18.93
C LYS A 68 -5.56 -13.44 -18.64
N THR A 69 -4.34 -13.08 -19.02
CA THR A 69 -3.13 -13.89 -18.77
C THR A 69 -2.90 -14.08 -17.29
N HIS A 70 -3.06 -13.01 -16.49
CA HIS A 70 -2.92 -13.07 -15.04
C HIS A 70 -3.97 -14.00 -14.43
N LYS A 71 -5.23 -13.87 -14.85
CA LYS A 71 -6.32 -14.73 -14.40
C LYS A 71 -6.04 -16.21 -14.68
N TYR A 72 -5.59 -16.55 -15.90
CA TYR A 72 -5.26 -17.96 -16.26
C TYR A 72 -4.13 -18.53 -15.41
N VAL A 73 -3.12 -17.72 -15.06
CA VAL A 73 -2.04 -18.18 -14.17
C VAL A 73 -2.59 -18.51 -12.79
N LEU A 74 -3.47 -17.66 -12.25
CA LEU A 74 -4.11 -17.90 -10.94
C LEU A 74 -5.03 -19.13 -10.97
N GLU A 75 -5.85 -19.26 -12.00
CA GLU A 75 -6.73 -20.43 -12.19
C GLU A 75 -5.94 -21.74 -12.33
N GLY A 76 -4.80 -21.72 -13.01
CA GLY A 76 -3.90 -22.87 -13.10
C GLY A 76 -3.27 -23.29 -11.77
N MET A 77 -3.11 -22.34 -10.84
CA MET A 77 -2.50 -22.60 -9.52
C MET A 77 -3.51 -22.96 -8.45
N PHE A 78 -4.65 -22.30 -8.43
CA PHE A 78 -5.63 -22.35 -7.34
C PHE A 78 -7.01 -22.85 -7.76
N GLY A 79 -7.27 -23.02 -9.04
CA GLY A 79 -8.59 -23.35 -9.57
C GLY A 79 -9.44 -22.11 -9.91
N PRO A 80 -10.74 -22.32 -10.19
CA PRO A 80 -11.63 -21.25 -10.64
C PRO A 80 -11.72 -20.08 -9.66
N VAL A 81 -11.86 -18.87 -10.22
CA VAL A 81 -12.01 -17.65 -9.42
C VAL A 81 -13.48 -17.49 -8.99
N TYR A 82 -13.70 -17.31 -7.69
CA TYR A 82 -15.01 -17.04 -7.10
C TYR A 82 -15.01 -15.67 -6.42
N THR A 83 -15.99 -14.82 -6.74
CA THR A 83 -16.24 -13.58 -6.01
C THR A 83 -17.20 -13.87 -4.86
N ILE A 84 -16.71 -13.86 -3.63
CA ILE A 84 -17.49 -14.16 -2.43
C ILE A 84 -18.32 -12.94 -2.02
N VAL A 85 -17.74 -11.73 -2.08
CA VAL A 85 -18.36 -10.49 -1.68
C VAL A 85 -17.79 -9.33 -2.49
N THR A 86 -18.66 -8.38 -2.86
CA THR A 86 -18.23 -7.16 -3.55
C THR A 86 -17.97 -6.03 -2.55
N THR A 87 -17.13 -5.06 -2.92
CA THR A 87 -16.88 -3.84 -2.12
C THR A 87 -18.20 -3.11 -1.79
N LYS A 88 -19.13 -3.04 -2.76
CA LYS A 88 -20.45 -2.44 -2.56
C LYS A 88 -21.25 -3.14 -1.45
N GLN A 89 -21.26 -4.46 -1.44
CA GLN A 89 -21.93 -5.25 -0.38
C GLN A 89 -21.26 -5.05 0.98
N LEU A 90 -19.92 -4.94 1.03
CA LEU A 90 -19.21 -4.63 2.27
C LEU A 90 -19.56 -3.24 2.80
N MET A 91 -19.64 -2.22 1.94
CA MET A 91 -20.09 -0.88 2.32
C MET A 91 -21.54 -0.88 2.83
N GLN A 92 -22.47 -1.53 2.11
CA GLN A 92 -23.87 -1.65 2.50
C GLN A 92 -24.05 -2.37 3.85
N SER A 93 -23.25 -3.39 4.12
CA SER A 93 -23.25 -4.10 5.41
C SER A 93 -22.46 -3.41 6.51
N LYS A 94 -21.95 -2.18 6.29
CA LYS A 94 -21.11 -1.42 7.23
C LYS A 94 -19.82 -2.14 7.66
N ARG A 95 -19.35 -3.10 6.87
CA ARG A 95 -18.07 -3.81 7.09
C ARG A 95 -16.89 -3.14 6.40
N ALA A 96 -17.15 -2.23 5.47
CA ALA A 96 -16.18 -1.32 4.89
C ALA A 96 -16.67 0.12 5.02
N ALA A 97 -15.76 1.06 5.13
CA ALA A 97 -16.08 2.49 5.16
C ALA A 97 -16.66 2.95 3.82
N ASN A 98 -17.58 3.92 3.85
CA ASN A 98 -17.97 4.64 2.65
C ASN A 98 -16.77 5.45 2.16
N LEU A 99 -16.47 5.33 0.87
CA LEU A 99 -15.36 6.03 0.24
C LEU A 99 -15.89 7.11 -0.71
N GLU A 100 -15.47 8.35 -0.47
CA GLU A 100 -15.66 9.47 -1.37
C GLU A 100 -14.31 9.89 -1.96
N ILE A 101 -14.22 10.01 -3.27
CA ILE A 101 -12.98 10.34 -3.97
C ILE A 101 -13.10 11.74 -4.58
N TYR A 102 -12.21 12.65 -4.15
CA TYR A 102 -12.11 14.01 -4.65
C TYR A 102 -10.85 14.18 -5.50
N CYS A 103 -11.04 14.50 -6.79
CA CYS A 103 -9.93 14.79 -7.70
C CYS A 103 -9.62 16.29 -7.69
N VAL A 104 -8.51 16.68 -7.07
CA VAL A 104 -8.04 18.07 -7.04
C VAL A 104 -7.22 18.38 -8.29
N VAL A 105 -7.79 19.10 -9.24
CA VAL A 105 -7.11 19.48 -10.48
C VAL A 105 -6.32 20.78 -10.29
N ILE A 106 -5.00 20.68 -10.34
CA ILE A 106 -4.09 21.83 -10.23
C ILE A 106 -3.80 22.39 -11.61
N LYS A 107 -4.25 23.63 -11.85
CA LYS A 107 -3.93 24.36 -13.10
C LYS A 107 -2.59 25.09 -12.97
N TYR A 108 -1.67 24.83 -13.87
CA TYR A 108 -0.36 25.47 -13.94
C TYR A 108 -0.37 26.62 -14.98
N PRO A 109 0.44 27.66 -14.78
CA PRO A 109 0.65 28.74 -15.76
C PRO A 109 1.13 28.20 -17.11
N LYS A 110 0.94 29.03 -18.18
CA LYS A 110 1.43 28.66 -19.52
C LYS A 110 2.95 28.46 -19.55
N SER A 111 3.71 29.25 -18.78
CA SER A 111 5.16 29.14 -18.64
C SER A 111 5.56 27.74 -18.16
N ASP A 112 4.97 27.29 -17.08
CA ASP A 112 5.30 26.01 -16.46
C ASP A 112 4.95 24.84 -17.40
N ARG A 113 3.78 24.91 -18.06
CA ARG A 113 3.37 23.91 -19.06
C ARG A 113 4.29 23.85 -20.27
N LYS A 114 4.87 25.01 -20.68
CA LYS A 114 5.88 25.06 -21.75
C LYS A 114 7.20 24.46 -21.28
N ALA A 115 7.62 24.74 -20.05
CA ALA A 115 8.86 24.23 -19.49
C ALA A 115 8.91 22.69 -19.39
N VAL A 116 7.78 22.04 -19.10
CA VAL A 116 7.72 20.56 -19.01
C VAL A 116 7.46 19.87 -20.34
N LYS A 117 7.09 20.63 -21.40
CA LYS A 117 6.75 20.04 -22.69
C LYS A 117 7.96 19.35 -23.31
N GLY A 118 7.87 18.05 -23.54
CA GLY A 118 8.94 17.23 -24.11
C GLY A 118 9.94 16.68 -23.08
N MET A 119 9.74 16.93 -21.79
CA MET A 119 10.51 16.28 -20.74
C MET A 119 10.21 14.77 -20.69
N LEU A 120 11.18 14.00 -20.24
CA LEU A 120 10.95 12.60 -19.86
C LEU A 120 10.05 12.55 -18.62
N TYR A 121 9.24 11.51 -18.50
CA TYR A 121 8.33 11.31 -17.35
C TYR A 121 9.01 11.52 -15.99
N LYS A 122 10.25 11.04 -15.83
CA LYS A 122 11.02 11.21 -14.59
C LYS A 122 11.26 12.69 -14.25
N ASP A 123 11.61 13.49 -15.25
CA ASP A 123 11.95 14.90 -15.08
C ASP A 123 10.68 15.73 -14.86
N GLU A 124 9.59 15.39 -15.55
CA GLU A 124 8.27 15.98 -15.31
C GLU A 124 7.80 15.73 -13.87
N VAL A 125 7.93 14.51 -13.37
CA VAL A 125 7.59 14.20 -11.98
C VAL A 125 8.48 14.96 -11.00
N GLU A 126 9.79 15.11 -11.26
CA GLU A 126 10.68 15.90 -10.41
C GLU A 126 10.28 17.38 -10.40
N PHE A 127 9.90 17.94 -11.55
CA PHE A 127 9.33 19.28 -11.63
C PHE A 127 8.06 19.41 -10.78
N LEU A 128 7.12 18.46 -10.90
CA LEU A 128 5.85 18.49 -10.18
C LEU A 128 6.04 18.41 -8.65
N ILE A 129 6.88 17.51 -8.17
CA ILE A 129 7.09 17.31 -6.73
C ILE A 129 7.91 18.44 -6.07
N SER A 130 8.65 19.24 -6.84
CA SER A 130 9.39 20.41 -6.35
C SER A 130 8.63 21.73 -6.52
N HIS A 131 7.48 21.73 -7.20
CA HIS A 131 6.77 22.95 -7.57
C HIS A 131 6.12 23.64 -6.36
N ALA A 132 6.51 24.88 -6.08
CA ALA A 132 6.12 25.64 -4.89
C ALA A 132 4.59 25.80 -4.73
N LYS A 133 3.86 26.06 -5.84
CA LYS A 133 2.39 26.16 -5.82
C LYS A 133 1.74 24.83 -5.40
N ARG A 134 2.29 23.70 -5.88
CA ARG A 134 1.80 22.37 -5.51
C ARG A 134 2.02 22.10 -4.02
N TYR A 135 3.21 22.40 -3.49
CA TYR A 135 3.48 22.29 -2.06
C TYR A 135 2.47 23.09 -1.21
N LYS A 136 2.20 24.32 -1.63
CA LYS A 136 1.23 25.17 -0.92
C LYS A 136 -0.16 24.56 -0.92
N ILE A 137 -0.63 24.07 -2.07
CA ILE A 137 -1.97 23.44 -2.18
C ILE A 137 -2.06 22.18 -1.33
N ILE A 138 -1.06 21.29 -1.41
CA ILE A 138 -1.05 20.03 -0.64
C ILE A 138 -1.00 20.33 0.86
N ARG A 139 -0.13 21.26 1.28
CA ARG A 139 -0.07 21.72 2.67
C ARG A 139 -1.41 22.25 3.16
N ASP A 140 -1.99 23.18 2.42
CA ASP A 140 -3.24 23.84 2.81
C ASP A 140 -4.41 22.84 2.88
N LEU A 141 -4.45 21.89 1.94
CA LEU A 141 -5.41 20.79 1.97
C LEU A 141 -5.20 19.92 3.22
N ALA A 142 -3.97 19.45 3.47
CA ALA A 142 -3.65 18.57 4.58
C ALA A 142 -3.94 19.21 5.96
N LEU A 143 -3.77 20.53 6.06
CA LEU A 143 -4.06 21.26 7.30
C LEU A 143 -5.55 21.56 7.49
N ARG A 144 -6.33 21.65 6.41
CA ARG A 144 -7.77 22.00 6.48
C ARG A 144 -8.69 20.80 6.71
N VAL A 145 -8.33 19.60 6.22
CA VAL A 145 -9.19 18.43 6.43
C VAL A 145 -9.24 18.08 7.91
N SER A 146 -10.45 17.90 8.43
CA SER A 146 -10.68 17.55 9.84
C SER A 146 -10.42 16.07 10.10
N GLY A 147 -10.09 15.74 11.34
CA GLY A 147 -9.82 14.37 11.78
C GLY A 147 -8.45 13.84 11.33
N ASN A 148 -8.16 12.61 11.74
CA ASN A 148 -6.91 11.96 11.41
C ASN A 148 -6.80 11.72 9.91
N SER A 149 -5.67 12.12 9.36
CA SER A 149 -5.42 12.14 7.92
C SER A 149 -4.08 11.49 7.59
N LEU A 150 -4.03 10.72 6.51
CA LEU A 150 -2.82 10.13 5.96
C LEU A 150 -2.45 10.86 4.67
N LEU A 151 -1.23 11.37 4.59
CA LEU A 151 -0.67 11.94 3.38
C LEU A 151 0.41 11.00 2.85
N LEU A 152 0.20 10.45 1.66
CA LEU A 152 1.09 9.49 1.04
C LEU A 152 2.03 10.17 0.03
N PHE A 153 3.30 9.79 0.10
CA PHE A 153 4.33 10.22 -0.85
C PHE A 153 5.21 9.03 -1.27
N ASN A 154 5.89 9.16 -2.41
CA ASN A 154 6.79 8.12 -2.93
C ASN A 154 8.27 8.43 -2.62
N ARG A 155 8.73 9.64 -2.93
CA ARG A 155 10.12 10.04 -2.80
C ARG A 155 10.42 10.67 -1.44
N VAL A 156 11.08 9.90 -0.56
CA VAL A 156 11.33 10.30 0.82
C VAL A 156 12.13 11.61 0.90
N GLU A 157 13.34 11.64 0.33
CA GLU A 157 14.27 12.77 0.45
C GLU A 157 13.87 13.98 -0.42
N LYS A 158 13.37 13.71 -1.63
CA LYS A 158 13.04 14.78 -2.60
C LYS A 158 11.65 15.40 -2.40
N HIS A 159 10.74 14.70 -1.73
CA HIS A 159 9.35 15.17 -1.57
C HIS A 159 8.85 15.05 -0.14
N GLY A 160 8.84 13.86 0.46
CA GLY A 160 8.22 13.63 1.77
C GLY A 160 8.79 14.49 2.88
N ILE A 161 10.11 14.49 3.06
CA ILE A 161 10.78 15.30 4.09
C ILE A 161 10.63 16.81 3.84
N PRO A 162 10.85 17.35 2.62
CA PRO A 162 10.57 18.76 2.34
C PRO A 162 9.11 19.14 2.59
N LEU A 163 8.16 18.33 2.16
CA LEU A 163 6.72 18.57 2.36
C LEU A 163 6.38 18.59 3.86
N PHE A 164 6.90 17.65 4.64
CA PHE A 164 6.73 17.62 6.10
C PHE A 164 7.23 18.91 6.75
N LYS A 165 8.42 19.40 6.36
CA LYS A 165 8.96 20.67 6.86
C LYS A 165 8.02 21.84 6.54
N VAL A 166 7.54 21.94 5.29
CA VAL A 166 6.62 23.00 4.86
C VAL A 166 5.29 22.95 5.60
N ILE A 167 4.76 21.75 5.87
CA ILE A 167 3.56 21.57 6.68
C ILE A 167 3.82 22.00 8.13
N LYS A 168 4.93 21.55 8.72
CA LYS A 168 5.29 21.84 10.11
C LYS A 168 5.40 23.36 10.38
N THR A 169 5.94 24.14 9.46
CA THR A 169 6.08 25.61 9.63
C THR A 169 4.75 26.34 9.71
N LYS A 170 3.67 25.79 9.16
CA LYS A 170 2.33 26.42 9.14
C LYS A 170 1.31 25.70 10.00
N ASN A 171 1.68 24.56 10.54
CA ASN A 171 0.80 23.78 11.42
C ASN A 171 0.64 24.46 12.79
N LYS A 172 -0.59 24.51 13.27
CA LYS A 172 -0.93 25.07 14.60
C LYS A 172 -1.71 24.09 15.48
N GLU A 173 -2.41 23.14 14.88
CA GLU A 173 -3.46 22.40 15.57
C GLU A 173 -3.34 20.87 15.44
N LYS A 174 -2.63 20.38 14.41
CA LYS A 174 -2.53 18.95 14.17
C LYS A 174 -1.30 18.35 14.83
N THR A 175 -1.43 17.14 15.37
CA THR A 175 -0.26 16.33 15.72
C THR A 175 0.36 15.77 14.44
N LEU A 176 1.67 15.96 14.24
CA LEU A 176 2.36 15.60 13.02
C LEU A 176 3.25 14.37 13.23
N HIS A 177 3.07 13.37 12.38
CA HIS A 177 3.89 12.16 12.35
C HIS A 177 4.50 11.96 10.97
N LEU A 178 5.73 11.42 10.91
CA LEU A 178 6.40 11.07 9.65
C LEU A 178 6.95 9.65 9.71
N ILE A 179 6.50 8.80 8.78
CA ILE A 179 6.94 7.40 8.66
C ILE A 179 7.48 7.13 7.25
N HIS A 180 8.65 6.51 7.18
CA HIS A 180 9.25 6.04 5.93
C HIS A 180 10.14 4.80 6.17
N GLY A 181 10.69 4.21 5.12
CA GLY A 181 11.39 2.93 5.19
C GLY A 181 12.57 2.85 6.17
N LYS A 182 13.18 3.99 6.52
CA LYS A 182 14.28 4.06 7.49
C LYS A 182 13.81 4.15 8.95
N VAL A 183 12.50 4.34 9.19
CA VAL A 183 11.94 4.37 10.55
C VAL A 183 11.84 2.93 11.06
N ASP A 184 12.25 2.70 12.29
CA ASP A 184 12.20 1.40 12.93
C ASP A 184 10.78 0.83 13.01
N GLY A 185 10.65 -0.50 12.99
CA GLY A 185 9.36 -1.18 12.99
C GLY A 185 8.57 -0.99 14.28
N GLU A 186 9.25 -0.96 15.41
CA GLU A 186 8.64 -0.73 16.73
C GLU A 186 8.10 0.69 16.83
N LEU A 187 8.87 1.69 16.40
CA LEU A 187 8.43 3.08 16.36
C LEU A 187 7.25 3.30 15.41
N ARG A 188 7.19 2.59 14.27
CA ARG A 188 6.01 2.65 13.38
C ARG A 188 4.76 2.15 14.07
N GLU A 189 4.88 1.05 14.82
CA GLU A 189 3.74 0.47 15.54
C GLU A 189 3.31 1.37 16.71
N GLU A 190 4.25 2.03 17.37
CA GLU A 190 3.97 3.02 18.40
C GLU A 190 3.19 4.22 17.82
N ILE A 191 3.67 4.81 16.72
CA ILE A 191 2.97 5.90 16.03
C ILE A 191 1.57 5.46 15.59
N ARG A 192 1.41 4.25 15.07
CA ARG A 192 0.12 3.70 14.68
C ARG A 192 -0.85 3.67 15.88
N LYS A 193 -0.40 3.17 17.03
CA LYS A 193 -1.19 3.13 18.27
C LYS A 193 -1.53 4.53 18.76
N THR A 194 -0.59 5.46 18.70
CA THR A 194 -0.80 6.85 19.10
C THR A 194 -1.91 7.51 18.29
N ILE A 195 -1.92 7.34 16.96
CA ILE A 195 -2.95 7.90 16.08
C ILE A 195 -4.35 7.34 16.39
N GLU A 196 -4.47 6.12 16.89
CA GLU A 196 -5.76 5.55 17.33
C GLU A 196 -6.36 6.30 18.54
N THR A 197 -5.54 7.02 19.30
CA THR A 197 -5.97 7.83 20.46
C THR A 197 -6.14 9.31 20.12
N GLU A 198 -5.57 9.78 19.02
CA GLU A 198 -5.65 11.15 18.55
C GLU A 198 -6.91 11.40 17.71
N ASP A 199 -7.38 12.65 17.67
CA ASP A 199 -8.57 13.02 16.89
C ASP A 199 -8.27 13.96 15.73
N ASN A 200 -7.06 14.56 15.69
CA ASN A 200 -6.65 15.50 14.64
C ASN A 200 -5.17 15.33 14.26
N ALA A 201 -4.76 14.08 14.00
CA ALA A 201 -3.40 13.77 13.56
C ALA A 201 -3.24 13.90 12.05
N LEU A 202 -2.05 14.27 11.60
CA LEU A 202 -1.61 14.19 10.21
C LEU A 202 -0.37 13.31 10.12
N LEU A 203 -0.55 12.13 9.57
CA LEU A 203 0.52 11.18 9.30
C LEU A 203 1.01 11.32 7.88
N LEU A 204 2.26 11.68 7.69
CA LEU A 204 2.93 11.60 6.39
C LEU A 204 3.64 10.25 6.30
N ALA A 205 3.41 9.51 5.23
CA ALA A 205 4.03 8.20 5.07
C ALA A 205 4.43 7.90 3.64
N SER A 206 5.52 7.14 3.48
CA SER A 206 5.87 6.62 2.16
C SER A 206 4.94 5.46 1.76
N TYR A 207 4.59 5.36 0.47
CA TYR A 207 3.75 4.28 -0.06
C TYR A 207 4.22 2.90 0.38
N GLY A 208 5.53 2.63 0.30
CA GLY A 208 6.09 1.33 0.67
C GLY A 208 5.97 0.97 2.15
N THR A 209 5.60 1.93 3.02
CA THR A 209 5.46 1.68 4.47
C THR A 209 4.03 1.54 4.95
N LEU A 210 3.07 2.22 4.33
CA LEU A 210 1.69 2.25 4.81
C LEU A 210 0.62 2.05 3.71
N SER A 211 0.99 1.67 2.49
CA SER A 211 0.01 1.45 1.42
C SER A 211 -0.78 0.15 1.56
N THR A 212 -0.20 -0.86 2.22
CA THR A 212 -0.82 -2.19 2.36
C THR A 212 -0.61 -2.75 3.76
N GLY A 213 -1.57 -3.53 4.24
CA GLY A 213 -1.45 -4.28 5.49
C GLY A 213 -1.50 -3.45 6.78
N THR A 214 -1.73 -2.14 6.70
CA THR A 214 -1.86 -1.29 7.89
C THR A 214 -3.31 -0.94 8.13
N ASN A 215 -3.82 -1.27 9.31
CA ASN A 215 -5.17 -0.93 9.74
C ASN A 215 -5.10 0.14 10.84
N ILE A 216 -5.57 1.35 10.54
CA ILE A 216 -5.75 2.46 11.49
C ILE A 216 -7.23 2.82 11.48
N ARG A 217 -7.97 2.44 12.53
CA ARG A 217 -9.44 2.57 12.57
C ARG A 217 -9.91 4.02 12.56
N LYS A 218 -9.16 4.91 13.22
CA LYS A 218 -9.46 6.35 13.28
C LYS A 218 -8.84 7.14 12.11
N LEU A 219 -8.57 6.54 10.97
CA LEU A 219 -8.11 7.25 9.79
C LEU A 219 -9.30 7.59 8.89
N PHE A 220 -9.54 8.88 8.70
CA PHE A 220 -10.73 9.38 7.99
C PHE A 220 -10.42 9.92 6.59
N ASN A 221 -9.20 10.41 6.37
CA ASN A 221 -8.82 11.00 5.10
C ASN A 221 -7.50 10.44 4.59
N ILE A 222 -7.41 10.25 3.27
CA ILE A 222 -6.16 9.88 2.59
C ILE A 222 -5.90 10.90 1.48
N ILE A 223 -4.69 11.47 1.47
CA ILE A 223 -4.24 12.45 0.49
C ILE A 223 -3.08 11.84 -0.29
N PHE A 224 -3.26 11.70 -1.59
CA PHE A 224 -2.19 11.28 -2.50
C PHE A 224 -1.45 12.51 -3.01
N SER A 225 -0.18 12.68 -2.64
CA SER A 225 0.59 13.88 -2.93
C SER A 225 1.47 13.81 -4.17
N GLU A 226 1.66 12.62 -4.72
CA GLU A 226 2.43 12.39 -5.95
C GLU A 226 1.52 11.81 -7.05
N PRO A 227 1.84 12.09 -8.34
CA PRO A 227 1.17 11.48 -9.48
C PRO A 227 1.49 10.00 -9.59
#